data_5f6ea0a85b173dfce9f38ccf7f7f6d7d
#
_entry.id   5f6ea0a85b173dfce9f38ccf7f7f6d7d
#
_cell.length_a   1.000
_cell.length_b   1.000
_cell.length_c   1.000
_cell.angle_alpha   90.00
_cell.angle_beta   90.00
_cell.angle_gamma   90.00
#
_symmetry.space_group_name_H-M   'P 1'
#
loop_
_entity.id
_entity.type
_entity.pdbx_description
1 polymer ?
#
loop_
_entity_poly.entity_id
_entity_poly.type
_entity_poly.pdbx_seq_one_letter_code
_entity_poly.pdbx_strand_id
1 'polypeptide(L)'
;MASMTQSMEPSDQRLAKGARARATIARRAAELASVEGLDGLSIGRLATDLGISKSGIATLFGTKEALQLAAVQAGRDIFIERVIAPGLRVPRGGTRVRAMIEGWFAHIENPPFPGGCFRVATLTEFSSKPGPVRDAVVADHDNWLSFLSDEVRKAQAEGELADADPDLLVFELDAIVSAANIACQTGDSARVEAARTIANRLLSDAASVG
;
A
#
# COMPACT_ATOMS: atom_id res chain seq x y z
N MET A 1 46.00 4.94 -3.20
CA MET A 1 44.62 5.27 -3.59
C MET A 1 43.91 5.80 -2.37
N ALA A 2 43.74 7.12 -2.25
CA ALA A 2 43.13 7.76 -1.09
C ALA A 2 41.58 7.70 -1.26
N SER A 3 40.93 7.04 -0.29
CA SER A 3 39.47 7.01 -0.19
C SER A 3 38.98 8.40 0.19
N MET A 4 38.33 9.13 -0.72
CA MET A 4 37.65 10.38 -0.44
C MET A 4 36.34 10.05 0.27
N THR A 5 36.39 10.03 1.60
CA THR A 5 35.18 10.09 2.43
C THR A 5 34.69 11.55 2.37
N GLN A 6 33.74 11.85 1.48
CA GLN A 6 33.03 13.13 1.49
C GLN A 6 32.21 13.20 2.78
N SER A 7 32.65 14.02 3.72
CA SER A 7 31.85 14.39 4.88
C SER A 7 30.70 15.28 4.43
N MET A 8 29.44 14.82 4.68
CA MET A 8 28.24 15.60 4.40
C MET A 8 28.29 16.95 5.15
N GLU A 9 27.91 18.02 4.46
CA GLU A 9 27.76 19.36 5.03
C GLU A 9 26.78 19.37 6.22
N PRO A 10 26.98 20.21 7.25
CA PRO A 10 26.10 20.28 8.43
C PRO A 10 24.62 20.62 8.07
N SER A 11 24.38 21.37 6.99
CA SER A 11 23.05 21.64 6.43
C SER A 11 22.36 20.37 5.94
N ASP A 12 23.09 19.51 5.21
CA ASP A 12 22.59 18.25 4.67
C ASP A 12 22.27 17.25 5.77
N GLN A 13 23.07 17.24 6.84
CA GLN A 13 22.80 16.40 8.02
C GLN A 13 21.51 16.81 8.73
N ARG A 14 21.24 18.11 8.86
CA ARG A 14 19.98 18.62 9.45
C ARG A 14 18.78 18.29 8.60
N LEU A 15 18.87 18.46 7.28
CA LEU A 15 17.82 18.09 6.34
C LEU A 15 17.54 16.58 6.38
N ALA A 16 18.56 15.75 6.33
CA ALA A 16 18.44 14.29 6.43
C ALA A 16 17.81 13.85 7.76
N LYS A 17 18.18 14.49 8.89
CA LYS A 17 17.58 14.24 10.21
C LYS A 17 16.10 14.62 10.22
N GLY A 18 15.73 15.77 9.66
CA GLY A 18 14.36 16.23 9.54
C GLY A 18 13.51 15.28 8.69
N ALA A 19 14.03 14.83 7.53
CA ALA A 19 13.38 13.88 6.66
C ALA A 19 13.13 12.51 7.34
N ARG A 20 14.12 11.99 8.06
CA ARG A 20 13.98 10.74 8.85
C ARG A 20 12.92 10.88 9.93
N ALA A 21 12.93 11.98 10.69
CA ALA A 21 11.93 12.24 11.72
C ALA A 21 10.52 12.30 11.11
N ARG A 22 10.36 13.00 9.97
CA ARG A 22 9.10 13.08 9.24
C ARG A 22 8.62 11.70 8.79
N ALA A 23 9.49 10.86 8.23
CA ALA A 23 9.16 9.50 7.79
C ALA A 23 8.73 8.61 8.96
N THR A 24 9.46 8.67 10.09
CA THR A 24 9.10 7.91 11.32
C THR A 24 7.73 8.31 11.84
N ILE A 25 7.45 9.62 11.92
CA ILE A 25 6.16 10.13 12.38
C ILE A 25 5.04 9.76 11.42
N ALA A 26 5.26 9.87 10.09
CA ALA A 26 4.28 9.49 9.07
C ALA A 26 3.94 7.99 9.14
N ARG A 27 4.94 7.12 9.34
CA ARG A 27 4.73 5.69 9.53
C ARG A 27 3.87 5.41 10.77
N ARG A 28 4.19 6.05 11.90
CA ARG A 28 3.40 5.89 13.13
C ARG A 28 1.97 6.43 12.97
N ALA A 29 1.81 7.53 12.24
CA ALA A 29 0.50 8.06 11.88
C ALA A 29 -0.30 7.04 11.03
N ALA A 30 0.33 6.35 10.07
CA ALA A 30 -0.31 5.29 9.30
C ALA A 30 -0.71 4.08 10.18
N GLU A 31 0.12 3.69 11.14
CA GLU A 31 -0.23 2.63 12.10
C GLU A 31 -1.48 3.00 12.91
N LEU A 32 -1.53 4.20 13.50
CA LEU A 32 -2.69 4.68 14.25
C LEU A 32 -3.93 4.78 13.35
N ALA A 33 -3.77 5.36 12.15
CA ALA A 33 -4.86 5.52 11.21
C ALA A 33 -5.41 4.19 10.68
N SER A 34 -4.62 3.13 10.66
CA SER A 34 -5.11 1.81 10.25
C SER A 34 -6.21 1.27 11.17
N VAL A 35 -6.24 1.69 12.43
CA VAL A 35 -7.23 1.27 13.44
C VAL A 35 -8.26 2.36 13.73
N GLU A 36 -7.79 3.60 13.91
CA GLU A 36 -8.63 4.74 14.35
C GLU A 36 -9.21 5.54 13.16
N GLY A 37 -8.78 5.22 11.93
CA GLY A 37 -9.08 5.99 10.73
C GLY A 37 -8.17 7.21 10.58
N LEU A 38 -8.03 7.71 9.36
CA LEU A 38 -7.29 8.95 9.07
C LEU A 38 -7.97 10.18 9.71
N ASP A 39 -9.30 10.18 9.81
CA ASP A 39 -10.05 11.25 10.50
C ASP A 39 -9.79 11.25 12.01
N GLY A 40 -9.51 10.10 12.60
CA GLY A 40 -9.11 9.97 14.00
C GLY A 40 -7.74 10.55 14.32
N LEU A 41 -6.87 10.72 13.31
CA LEU A 41 -5.54 11.30 13.51
C LEU A 41 -5.59 12.73 14.04
N SER A 42 -4.80 12.99 15.09
CA SER A 42 -4.53 14.33 15.56
C SER A 42 -3.07 14.50 15.96
N ILE A 43 -2.54 15.71 15.77
CA ILE A 43 -1.17 16.06 16.21
C ILE A 43 -0.99 15.79 17.71
N GLY A 44 -2.04 16.06 18.52
CA GLY A 44 -2.00 15.83 19.96
C GLY A 44 -1.90 14.36 20.32
N ARG A 45 -2.71 13.50 19.70
CA ARG A 45 -2.70 12.05 19.90
C ARG A 45 -1.33 11.47 19.53
N LEU A 46 -0.82 11.83 18.36
CA LEU A 46 0.45 11.34 17.85
C LEU A 46 1.65 11.83 18.70
N ALA A 47 1.61 13.06 19.18
CA ALA A 47 2.62 13.60 20.09
C ALA A 47 2.71 12.82 21.40
N THR A 48 1.55 12.48 21.98
CA THR A 48 1.47 11.66 23.19
C THR A 48 1.99 10.26 22.94
N ASP A 49 1.59 9.64 21.85
CA ASP A 49 1.98 8.28 21.49
C ASP A 49 3.49 8.15 21.24
N LEU A 50 4.11 9.15 20.60
CA LEU A 50 5.54 9.17 20.31
C LEU A 50 6.41 9.76 21.44
N GLY A 51 5.82 10.31 22.48
CA GLY A 51 6.56 10.99 23.57
C GLY A 51 7.31 12.25 23.13
N ILE A 52 6.81 12.96 22.09
CA ILE A 52 7.41 14.18 21.56
C ILE A 52 6.47 15.37 21.69
N SER A 53 6.99 16.59 21.55
CA SER A 53 6.17 17.80 21.68
C SER A 53 5.22 17.98 20.49
N LYS A 54 4.01 18.47 20.76
CA LYS A 54 3.04 18.89 19.71
C LYS A 54 3.64 19.90 18.73
N SER A 55 4.44 20.85 19.24
CA SER A 55 5.14 21.84 18.41
C SER A 55 6.16 21.20 17.47
N GLY A 56 6.84 20.13 17.89
CA GLY A 56 7.78 19.38 17.04
C GLY A 56 7.06 18.75 15.84
N ILE A 57 5.90 18.11 16.06
CA ILE A 57 5.09 17.57 14.96
C ILE A 57 4.53 18.71 14.09
N ALA A 58 3.98 19.75 14.70
CA ALA A 58 3.43 20.88 13.98
C ALA A 58 4.47 21.58 13.09
N THR A 59 5.72 21.67 13.52
CA THR A 59 6.81 22.21 12.71
C THR A 59 7.09 21.35 11.46
N LEU A 60 6.91 20.03 11.56
CA LEU A 60 7.17 19.12 10.44
C LEU A 60 6.02 18.99 9.44
N PHE A 61 4.77 19.11 9.91
CA PHE A 61 3.59 18.86 9.07
C PHE A 61 2.69 20.07 8.88
N GLY A 62 2.70 21.05 9.80
CA GLY A 62 1.87 22.25 9.75
C GLY A 62 0.40 21.97 10.08
N THR A 63 -0.26 21.14 9.27
CA THR A 63 -1.71 20.87 9.37
C THR A 63 -2.02 19.39 9.60
N LYS A 64 -3.24 19.08 10.06
CA LYS A 64 -3.77 17.72 10.14
C LYS A 64 -3.80 17.07 8.76
N GLU A 65 -4.23 17.79 7.73
CA GLU A 65 -4.30 17.31 6.36
C GLU A 65 -2.92 16.90 5.83
N ALA A 66 -1.89 17.71 6.05
CA ALA A 66 -0.52 17.36 5.64
C ALA A 66 0.02 16.13 6.39
N LEU A 67 -0.39 15.91 7.64
CA LEU A 67 -0.09 14.69 8.39
C LEU A 67 -0.83 13.48 7.81
N GLN A 68 -2.12 13.62 7.46
CA GLN A 68 -2.90 12.57 6.82
C GLN A 68 -2.32 12.17 5.47
N LEU A 69 -1.96 13.14 4.62
CA LEU A 69 -1.29 12.89 3.34
C LEU A 69 0.06 12.18 3.51
N ALA A 70 0.82 12.53 4.52
CA ALA A 70 2.07 11.85 4.83
C ALA A 70 1.84 10.41 5.32
N ALA A 71 0.76 10.14 6.05
CA ALA A 71 0.37 8.79 6.45
C ALA A 71 -0.06 7.95 5.23
N VAL A 72 -0.81 8.53 4.28
CA VAL A 72 -1.16 7.88 3.00
C VAL A 72 0.10 7.51 2.23
N GLN A 73 1.05 8.43 2.11
CA GLN A 73 2.33 8.13 1.45
C GLN A 73 3.11 7.01 2.15
N ALA A 74 3.16 7.01 3.48
CA ALA A 74 3.83 5.95 4.24
C ALA A 74 3.16 4.58 4.05
N GLY A 75 1.83 4.54 3.99
CA GLY A 75 1.07 3.31 3.67
C GLY A 75 1.38 2.79 2.25
N ARG A 76 1.44 3.71 1.27
CA ARG A 76 1.84 3.39 -0.11
C ARG A 76 3.25 2.81 -0.18
N ASP A 77 4.22 3.45 0.47
CA ASP A 77 5.62 3.02 0.44
C ASP A 77 5.77 1.59 0.99
N ILE A 78 5.04 1.27 2.06
CA ILE A 78 5.00 -0.09 2.64
C ILE A 78 4.35 -1.09 1.69
N PHE A 79 3.28 -0.72 1.00
CA PHE A 79 2.67 -1.59 -0.01
C PHE A 79 3.63 -1.85 -1.18
N ILE A 80 4.33 -0.84 -1.65
CA ILE A 80 5.36 -0.99 -2.68
C ILE A 80 6.46 -1.95 -2.20
N GLU A 81 6.96 -1.76 -0.98
CA GLU A 81 8.01 -2.60 -0.41
C GLU A 81 7.58 -4.07 -0.27
N ARG A 82 6.35 -4.32 0.17
CA ARG A 82 5.89 -5.66 0.53
C ARG A 82 5.21 -6.44 -0.61
N VAL A 83 4.62 -5.74 -1.57
CA VAL A 83 3.84 -6.35 -2.64
C VAL A 83 4.49 -6.11 -4.01
N ILE A 84 4.73 -4.85 -4.37
CA ILE A 84 5.17 -4.49 -5.72
C ILE A 84 6.64 -4.87 -5.93
N ALA A 85 7.53 -4.44 -5.06
CA ALA A 85 8.96 -4.64 -5.23
C ALA A 85 9.38 -6.13 -5.26
N PRO A 86 8.82 -7.03 -4.42
CA PRO A 86 9.06 -8.47 -4.57
C PRO A 86 8.52 -9.03 -5.90
N GLY A 87 7.30 -8.64 -6.31
CA GLY A 87 6.70 -9.04 -7.58
C GLY A 87 7.55 -8.64 -8.78
N LEU A 88 8.15 -7.44 -8.77
CA LEU A 88 9.02 -6.96 -9.84
C LEU A 88 10.33 -7.75 -9.99
N ARG A 89 10.75 -8.50 -8.99
CA ARG A 89 11.93 -9.39 -9.06
C ARG A 89 11.64 -10.71 -9.81
N VAL A 90 10.38 -11.04 -9.95
CA VAL A 90 9.94 -12.21 -10.72
C VAL A 90 9.94 -11.85 -12.22
N PRO A 91 10.27 -12.79 -13.14
CA PRO A 91 10.17 -12.56 -14.58
C PRO A 91 8.80 -12.02 -14.99
N ARG A 92 8.77 -11.23 -16.07
CA ARG A 92 7.50 -10.71 -16.64
C ARG A 92 6.59 -11.86 -17.03
N GLY A 93 5.31 -11.54 -17.27
CA GLY A 93 4.29 -12.51 -17.66
C GLY A 93 3.35 -12.87 -16.51
N GLY A 94 2.53 -13.88 -16.70
CA GLY A 94 1.52 -14.35 -15.73
C GLY A 94 2.12 -14.73 -14.38
N THR A 95 3.36 -15.23 -14.36
CA THR A 95 4.08 -15.54 -13.12
C THR A 95 4.27 -14.28 -12.23
N ARG A 96 4.56 -13.12 -12.82
CA ARG A 96 4.68 -11.85 -12.07
C ARG A 96 3.35 -11.40 -11.54
N VAL A 97 2.28 -11.47 -12.33
CA VAL A 97 0.93 -11.14 -11.89
C VAL A 97 0.54 -12.00 -10.70
N ARG A 98 0.74 -13.32 -10.77
CA ARG A 98 0.51 -14.25 -9.65
C ARG A 98 1.33 -13.88 -8.42
N ALA A 99 2.61 -13.58 -8.59
CA ALA A 99 3.48 -13.19 -7.47
C ALA A 99 3.01 -11.91 -6.76
N MET A 100 2.47 -10.95 -7.50
CA MET A 100 1.90 -9.73 -6.91
C MET A 100 0.62 -10.01 -6.13
N ILE A 101 -0.28 -10.84 -6.67
CA ILE A 101 -1.51 -11.22 -5.98
C ILE A 101 -1.19 -12.03 -4.71
N GLU A 102 -0.29 -13.01 -4.78
CA GLU A 102 0.17 -13.76 -3.61
C GLU A 102 0.87 -12.86 -2.59
N GLY A 103 1.69 -11.91 -3.07
CA GLY A 103 2.29 -10.88 -2.21
C GLY A 103 1.24 -10.04 -1.49
N TRP A 104 0.12 -9.73 -2.14
CA TRP A 104 -0.97 -9.00 -1.51
C TRP A 104 -1.72 -9.87 -0.50
N PHE A 105 -1.98 -11.16 -0.77
CA PHE A 105 -2.50 -12.08 0.24
C PHE A 105 -1.57 -12.18 1.45
N ALA A 106 -0.26 -12.34 1.24
CA ALA A 106 0.72 -12.36 2.33
C ALA A 106 0.73 -11.06 3.14
N HIS A 107 0.49 -9.92 2.47
CA HIS A 107 0.40 -8.61 3.11
C HIS A 107 -0.83 -8.47 4.02
N ILE A 108 -1.99 -9.02 3.65
CA ILE A 108 -3.19 -8.97 4.48
C ILE A 108 -3.19 -10.02 5.60
N GLU A 109 -2.55 -11.16 5.41
CA GLU A 109 -2.40 -12.22 6.43
C GLU A 109 -1.35 -11.86 7.49
N ASN A 110 -0.30 -11.14 7.09
CA ASN A 110 0.75 -10.65 7.99
C ASN A 110 0.85 -9.12 7.88
N PRO A 111 -0.18 -8.39 8.31
CA PRO A 111 -0.29 -6.98 8.03
C PRO A 111 0.82 -6.18 8.73
N PRO A 112 1.40 -5.16 8.05
CA PRO A 112 2.41 -4.28 8.64
C PRO A 112 1.80 -3.30 9.65
N PHE A 113 0.48 -3.17 9.64
CA PHE A 113 -0.30 -2.32 10.53
C PHE A 113 -1.40 -3.11 11.23
N PRO A 114 -1.76 -2.77 12.48
CA PRO A 114 -2.75 -3.51 13.27
C PRO A 114 -4.15 -3.59 12.61
N GLY A 115 -4.52 -2.56 11.84
CA GLY A 115 -5.81 -2.49 11.14
C GLY A 115 -5.84 -3.14 9.76
N GLY A 116 -4.83 -3.95 9.41
CA GLY A 116 -4.79 -4.67 8.13
C GLY A 116 -4.20 -3.86 6.98
N CYS A 117 -4.74 -4.06 5.78
CA CYS A 117 -4.30 -3.32 4.60
C CYS A 117 -4.75 -1.86 4.67
N PHE A 118 -3.79 -0.95 4.84
CA PHE A 118 -4.02 0.49 4.95
C PHE A 118 -4.78 1.06 3.75
N ARG A 119 -4.50 0.59 2.52
CA ARG A 119 -5.18 1.03 1.29
C ARG A 119 -6.67 0.71 1.34
N VAL A 120 -7.04 -0.53 1.67
CA VAL A 120 -8.45 -0.96 1.76
C VAL A 120 -9.18 -0.15 2.83
N ALA A 121 -8.57 0.01 4.00
CA ALA A 121 -9.17 0.76 5.11
C ALA A 121 -9.40 2.24 4.74
N THR A 122 -8.39 2.92 4.21
CA THR A 122 -8.47 4.36 3.90
C THR A 122 -9.35 4.65 2.68
N LEU A 123 -9.37 3.80 1.66
CA LEU A 123 -10.27 3.93 0.52
C LEU A 123 -11.74 3.84 0.98
N THR A 124 -12.05 2.87 1.83
CA THR A 124 -13.40 2.73 2.39
C THR A 124 -13.79 3.95 3.23
N GLU A 125 -12.88 4.46 4.06
CA GLU A 125 -13.14 5.62 4.91
C GLU A 125 -13.34 6.92 4.12
N PHE A 126 -12.58 7.13 3.04
CA PHE A 126 -12.55 8.39 2.30
C PHE A 126 -13.32 8.37 0.97
N SER A 127 -13.93 7.27 0.57
CA SER A 127 -14.68 7.17 -0.69
C SER A 127 -15.72 8.29 -0.88
N SER A 128 -16.36 8.73 0.19
CA SER A 128 -17.43 9.75 0.19
C SER A 128 -17.02 11.11 0.80
N LYS A 129 -15.76 11.31 1.16
CA LYS A 129 -15.26 12.52 1.83
C LYS A 129 -14.42 13.36 0.85
N PRO A 130 -14.97 14.37 0.16
CA PRO A 130 -14.21 15.14 -0.83
C PRO A 130 -13.05 15.90 -0.19
N GLY A 131 -11.96 16.08 -0.96
CA GLY A 131 -10.79 16.86 -0.56
C GLY A 131 -9.46 16.17 -0.85
N PRO A 132 -8.32 16.83 -0.57
CA PRO A 132 -6.99 16.38 -0.96
C PRO A 132 -6.62 14.99 -0.45
N VAL A 133 -7.08 14.59 0.75
CA VAL A 133 -6.81 13.26 1.32
C VAL A 133 -7.54 12.18 0.52
N ARG A 134 -8.83 12.38 0.19
CA ARG A 134 -9.56 11.48 -0.69
C ARG A 134 -8.89 11.33 -2.05
N ASP A 135 -8.51 12.46 -2.64
CA ASP A 135 -7.88 12.47 -3.97
C ASP A 135 -6.56 11.70 -3.96
N ALA A 136 -5.76 11.82 -2.90
CA ALA A 136 -4.53 11.07 -2.75
C ALA A 136 -4.78 9.56 -2.55
N VAL A 137 -5.79 9.17 -1.77
CA VAL A 137 -6.16 7.77 -1.52
C VAL A 137 -6.69 7.12 -2.81
N VAL A 138 -7.58 7.82 -3.54
CA VAL A 138 -8.11 7.34 -4.82
C VAL A 138 -7.01 7.21 -5.85
N ALA A 139 -6.17 8.24 -6.01
CA ALA A 139 -5.06 8.20 -6.95
C ALA A 139 -4.06 7.07 -6.66
N ASP A 140 -3.79 6.77 -5.38
CA ASP A 140 -2.94 5.63 -5.01
C ASP A 140 -3.58 4.30 -5.41
N HIS A 141 -4.88 4.14 -5.21
CA HIS A 141 -5.62 2.94 -5.62
C HIS A 141 -5.63 2.79 -7.14
N ASP A 142 -6.01 3.83 -7.88
CA ASP A 142 -6.06 3.83 -9.34
C ASP A 142 -4.68 3.54 -9.97
N ASN A 143 -3.61 4.10 -9.40
CA ASN A 143 -2.25 3.81 -9.83
C ASN A 143 -1.88 2.33 -9.66
N TRP A 144 -2.33 1.69 -8.59
CA TRP A 144 -2.13 0.26 -8.39
C TRP A 144 -2.90 -0.57 -9.40
N LEU A 145 -4.19 -0.29 -9.61
CA LEU A 145 -5.02 -1.03 -10.57
C LEU A 145 -4.46 -0.89 -11.99
N SER A 146 -4.13 0.34 -12.40
CA SER A 146 -3.52 0.60 -13.71
C SER A 146 -2.19 -0.14 -13.89
N PHE A 147 -1.34 -0.11 -12.87
CA PHE A 147 -0.07 -0.84 -12.90
C PHE A 147 -0.29 -2.35 -13.05
N LEU A 148 -1.24 -2.93 -12.32
CA LEU A 148 -1.54 -4.36 -12.41
C LEU A 148 -2.14 -4.74 -13.77
N SER A 149 -3.05 -3.91 -14.32
CA SER A 149 -3.60 -4.07 -15.67
C SER A 149 -2.49 -4.03 -16.73
N ASP A 150 -1.50 -3.15 -16.57
CA ASP A 150 -0.35 -3.11 -17.47
C ASP A 150 0.53 -4.38 -17.38
N GLU A 151 0.69 -4.97 -16.20
CA GLU A 151 1.41 -6.25 -16.07
C GLU A 151 0.60 -7.41 -16.69
N VAL A 152 -0.73 -7.40 -16.62
CA VAL A 152 -1.59 -8.36 -17.34
C VAL A 152 -1.43 -8.19 -18.85
N ARG A 153 -1.50 -6.97 -19.39
CA ARG A 153 -1.28 -6.70 -20.83
C ARG A 153 0.10 -7.17 -21.31
N LYS A 154 1.13 -7.03 -20.46
CA LYS A 154 2.47 -7.55 -20.78
C LYS A 154 2.51 -9.08 -20.80
N ALA A 155 1.78 -9.75 -19.91
CA ALA A 155 1.64 -11.20 -19.94
C ALA A 155 0.92 -11.67 -21.23
N GLN A 156 -0.12 -10.95 -21.66
CA GLN A 156 -0.82 -11.23 -22.91
C GLN A 156 0.06 -11.09 -24.14
N ALA A 157 0.94 -10.09 -24.14
CA ALA A 157 1.91 -9.94 -25.25
C ALA A 157 2.92 -11.09 -25.33
N GLU A 158 3.08 -11.88 -24.26
CA GLU A 158 3.90 -13.08 -24.18
C GLU A 158 3.07 -14.38 -24.39
N GLY A 159 1.77 -14.25 -24.72
CA GLY A 159 0.85 -15.36 -24.97
C GLY A 159 0.25 -15.98 -23.71
N GLU A 160 0.38 -15.34 -22.56
CA GLU A 160 -0.22 -15.77 -21.30
C GLU A 160 -1.45 -14.90 -20.97
N LEU A 161 -2.41 -15.41 -20.22
CA LEU A 161 -3.65 -14.70 -19.83
C LEU A 161 -4.44 -14.13 -21.03
N ALA A 162 -4.39 -14.80 -22.18
CA ALA A 162 -4.79 -14.28 -23.50
C ALA A 162 -6.26 -13.89 -23.60
N ASP A 163 -7.15 -14.63 -22.90
CA ASP A 163 -8.60 -14.45 -23.01
C ASP A 163 -9.21 -13.51 -21.96
N ALA A 164 -8.41 -13.01 -21.05
CA ALA A 164 -8.89 -12.09 -20.02
C ALA A 164 -8.96 -10.65 -20.54
N ASP A 165 -10.07 -9.96 -20.26
CA ASP A 165 -10.06 -8.50 -20.27
C ASP A 165 -9.19 -8.02 -19.08
N PRO A 166 -8.08 -7.28 -19.31
CA PRO A 166 -7.16 -6.93 -18.24
C PRO A 166 -7.79 -6.09 -17.13
N ASP A 167 -8.70 -5.18 -17.49
CA ASP A 167 -9.29 -4.28 -16.53
C ASP A 167 -10.39 -4.99 -15.72
N LEU A 168 -11.12 -5.91 -16.35
CA LEU A 168 -12.09 -6.78 -15.66
C LEU A 168 -11.40 -7.76 -14.72
N LEU A 169 -10.33 -8.43 -15.16
CA LEU A 169 -9.56 -9.35 -14.32
C LEU A 169 -9.00 -8.64 -13.09
N VAL A 170 -8.46 -7.44 -13.28
CA VAL A 170 -7.90 -6.65 -12.17
C VAL A 170 -8.98 -6.19 -11.21
N PHE A 171 -10.16 -5.79 -11.71
CA PHE A 171 -11.32 -5.49 -10.87
C PHE A 171 -11.75 -6.69 -10.01
N GLU A 172 -11.83 -7.88 -10.59
CA GLU A 172 -12.18 -9.11 -9.86
C GLU A 172 -11.14 -9.43 -8.78
N LEU A 173 -9.85 -9.37 -9.11
CA LEU A 173 -8.75 -9.62 -8.18
C LEU A 173 -8.75 -8.60 -7.03
N ASP A 174 -8.96 -7.32 -7.32
CA ASP A 174 -9.06 -6.26 -6.30
C ASP A 174 -10.25 -6.49 -5.35
N ALA A 175 -11.41 -6.80 -5.89
CA ALA A 175 -12.61 -7.09 -5.11
C ALA A 175 -12.41 -8.31 -4.18
N ILE A 176 -11.79 -9.38 -4.69
CA ILE A 176 -11.53 -10.61 -3.95
C ILE A 176 -10.54 -10.37 -2.81
N VAL A 177 -9.41 -9.69 -3.08
CA VAL A 177 -8.40 -9.44 -2.03
C VAL A 177 -8.90 -8.40 -1.02
N SER A 178 -9.70 -7.42 -1.44
CA SER A 178 -10.36 -6.49 -0.53
C SER A 178 -11.33 -7.20 0.42
N ALA A 179 -12.13 -8.16 -0.08
CA ALA A 179 -12.98 -9.01 0.75
C ALA A 179 -12.17 -9.93 1.68
N ALA A 180 -11.05 -10.48 1.20
CA ALA A 180 -10.14 -11.29 2.00
C ALA A 180 -9.49 -10.47 3.13
N ASN A 181 -9.16 -9.19 2.91
CA ASN A 181 -8.64 -8.32 3.96
C ASN A 181 -9.66 -8.18 5.11
N ILE A 182 -10.95 -8.02 4.81
CA ILE A 182 -12.01 -7.99 5.83
C ILE A 182 -12.09 -9.32 6.57
N ALA A 183 -12.01 -10.44 5.86
CA ALA A 183 -12.03 -11.78 6.46
C ALA A 183 -10.83 -11.99 7.40
N CYS A 184 -9.62 -11.55 7.03
CA CYS A 184 -8.45 -11.57 7.91
C CYS A 184 -8.69 -10.77 9.19
N GLN A 185 -9.24 -9.56 9.09
CA GLN A 185 -9.49 -8.70 10.25
C GLN A 185 -10.57 -9.26 11.20
N THR A 186 -11.49 -10.07 10.67
CA THR A 186 -12.55 -10.73 11.45
C THR A 186 -12.21 -12.14 11.89
N GLY A 187 -11.00 -12.64 11.56
CA GLY A 187 -10.54 -13.98 11.94
C GLY A 187 -11.17 -15.13 11.14
N ASP A 188 -11.78 -14.84 9.98
CA ASP A 188 -12.42 -15.84 9.12
C ASP A 188 -11.41 -16.41 8.09
N SER A 189 -10.59 -17.36 8.54
CA SER A 189 -9.58 -17.99 7.69
C SER A 189 -10.18 -18.80 6.53
N ALA A 190 -11.39 -19.35 6.69
CA ALA A 190 -12.05 -20.10 5.63
C ALA A 190 -12.40 -19.20 4.43
N ARG A 191 -12.85 -17.96 4.69
CA ARG A 191 -13.10 -16.97 3.64
C ARG A 191 -11.82 -16.47 2.98
N VAL A 192 -10.72 -16.35 3.73
CA VAL A 192 -9.41 -16.00 3.14
C VAL A 192 -8.97 -17.08 2.16
N GLU A 193 -9.07 -18.35 2.54
CA GLU A 193 -8.71 -19.47 1.67
C GLU A 193 -9.63 -19.57 0.44
N ALA A 194 -10.93 -19.35 0.61
CA ALA A 194 -11.87 -19.27 -0.50
C ALA A 194 -11.50 -18.15 -1.49
N ALA A 195 -11.15 -16.97 -0.98
CA ALA A 195 -10.71 -15.84 -1.80
C ALA A 195 -9.44 -16.16 -2.60
N ARG A 196 -8.45 -16.79 -1.94
CA ARG A 196 -7.21 -17.25 -2.59
C ARG A 196 -7.51 -18.28 -3.69
N THR A 197 -8.38 -19.24 -3.42
CA THR A 197 -8.81 -20.26 -4.40
C THR A 197 -9.45 -19.60 -5.63
N ILE A 198 -10.34 -18.60 -5.42
CA ILE A 198 -11.00 -17.89 -6.51
C ILE A 198 -9.98 -17.10 -7.32
N ALA A 199 -9.08 -16.34 -6.68
CA ALA A 199 -8.04 -15.57 -7.36
C ALA A 199 -7.13 -16.46 -8.21
N ASN A 200 -6.73 -17.63 -7.67
CA ASN A 200 -5.90 -18.60 -8.39
C ASN A 200 -6.64 -19.21 -9.60
N ARG A 201 -7.95 -19.46 -9.46
CA ARG A 201 -8.77 -19.92 -10.59
C ARG A 201 -8.85 -18.86 -11.69
N LEU A 202 -9.16 -17.62 -11.39
CA LEU A 202 -9.19 -16.52 -12.36
C LEU A 202 -7.87 -16.42 -13.15
N LEU A 203 -6.74 -16.49 -12.45
CA LEU A 203 -5.43 -16.46 -13.08
C LEU A 203 -5.09 -17.74 -13.88
N SER A 204 -5.74 -18.87 -13.61
CA SER A 204 -5.53 -20.13 -14.33
C SER A 204 -6.44 -20.24 -15.55
N ASP A 205 -7.72 -19.88 -15.41
CA ASP A 205 -8.70 -19.91 -16.50
C ASP A 205 -8.28 -18.96 -17.63
N ALA A 206 -7.75 -17.77 -17.25
CA ALA A 206 -7.16 -16.83 -18.20
C ALA A 206 -5.90 -17.35 -18.93
N ALA A 207 -5.32 -18.47 -18.48
CA ALA A 207 -4.13 -19.08 -19.07
C ALA A 207 -4.43 -20.34 -19.92
N SER A 208 -5.69 -20.83 -19.94
CA SER A 208 -6.02 -22.21 -20.32
C SER A 208 -6.58 -22.39 -21.73
N VAL A 209 -6.63 -21.37 -22.59
CA VAL A 209 -7.14 -21.48 -23.96
C VAL A 209 -5.99 -21.24 -24.95
N GLY A 210 -5.14 -22.24 -25.08
CA GLY A 210 -4.09 -22.35 -26.09
C GLY A 210 -4.15 -23.72 -26.75
#